data_0e772378976c54451cf76160c5022129
#
_entry.id   0e772378976c54451cf76160c5022129
#
_cell.length_a   1.000
_cell.length_b   1.000
_cell.length_c   1.000
_cell.angle_alpha   90.00
_cell.angle_beta   90.00
_cell.angle_gamma   90.00
#
_symmetry.space_group_name_H-M   'P 1'
#
loop_
_entity.id
_entity.type
_entity.pdbx_description
1 polymer ?
#
loop_
_entity_poly.entity_id
_entity_poly.type
_entity_poly.pdbx_seq_one_letter_code
_entity_poly.pdbx_strand_id
1 'polypeptide(L)'
;MNKLQVFYPVEGELVPVSFVISGRTEPGRVVTAGMVSAVAGQDGIFSLPFHAENPFYDLTLTDGVSEQRLRFVCDTDPRKRYNFFIDDNVFFLTEIARKQYKSVFESFYLDFLRTLHRKYGFKVTLNMFYDNAHDPDHFNTSELDTRYRSEFEDNADWLRLAFHAYSEFPGAPYGKVYPEKLPEHHRIVTDEIRRFAGEKTLIEPVLLHFHDIASDASRKYIADAGMRCFTPSMERHWLPLFEKLGRKITAQYNYQFNQLELQLLFMVNLYPEEKLLAMLEDAYREQDRNFLLVGTHEQYSYPFYSNYIPEHFQRMESVVRSLTDHGYESVYFTETLLK
;
A
#
# COMPACT_ATOMS: atom_id res chain seq x y z
N MET A 1 10.09 -34.36 -23.37
CA MET A 1 8.78 -34.29 -22.69
C MET A 1 8.64 -32.87 -22.10
N ASN A 2 7.64 -32.12 -22.55
CA ASN A 2 7.35 -30.81 -21.95
C ASN A 2 6.72 -31.05 -20.58
N LYS A 3 7.40 -30.62 -19.53
CA LYS A 3 6.90 -30.69 -18.17
C LYS A 3 5.74 -29.69 -18.01
N LEU A 4 4.70 -30.04 -17.25
CA LEU A 4 3.62 -29.11 -16.88
C LEU A 4 4.19 -27.81 -16.31
N GLN A 5 3.79 -26.67 -16.87
CA GLN A 5 4.22 -25.34 -16.46
C GLN A 5 3.03 -24.40 -16.47
N VAL A 6 2.78 -23.72 -15.34
CA VAL A 6 1.78 -22.66 -15.21
C VAL A 6 2.44 -21.31 -15.49
N PHE A 7 1.77 -20.46 -16.28
CA PHE A 7 2.20 -19.11 -16.64
C PHE A 7 1.43 -18.03 -15.87
N TYR A 8 0.13 -18.31 -15.63
CA TYR A 8 -0.76 -17.42 -14.91
C TYR A 8 -1.78 -18.23 -14.09
N PRO A 9 -2.06 -17.80 -12.84
CA PRO A 9 -1.29 -16.80 -12.09
C PRO A 9 0.10 -17.33 -11.69
N VAL A 10 0.99 -16.42 -11.28
CA VAL A 10 2.23 -16.81 -10.64
C VAL A 10 2.05 -16.99 -9.13
N GLU A 11 3.06 -17.54 -8.47
CA GLU A 11 3.06 -17.76 -7.02
C GLU A 11 2.71 -16.49 -6.25
N GLY A 12 1.66 -16.56 -5.45
CA GLY A 12 1.19 -15.46 -4.61
C GLY A 12 0.45 -14.32 -5.33
N GLU A 13 0.27 -14.37 -6.64
CA GLU A 13 -0.40 -13.30 -7.38
C GLU A 13 -1.82 -13.04 -6.86
N LEU A 14 -2.18 -11.75 -6.74
CA LEU A 14 -3.56 -11.35 -6.45
C LEU A 14 -4.36 -11.36 -7.76
N VAL A 15 -5.39 -12.19 -7.81
CA VAL A 15 -6.24 -12.39 -8.99
C VAL A 15 -7.69 -12.01 -8.71
N PRO A 16 -8.51 -11.70 -9.74
CA PRO A 16 -9.94 -11.49 -9.58
C PRO A 16 -10.67 -12.80 -9.26
N VAL A 17 -11.93 -12.70 -8.83
CA VAL A 17 -12.79 -13.85 -8.49
C VAL A 17 -12.91 -14.86 -9.64
N SER A 18 -13.00 -14.38 -10.89
CA SER A 18 -13.10 -15.22 -12.08
C SER A 18 -11.95 -14.92 -13.02
N PHE A 19 -11.16 -15.94 -13.32
CA PHE A 19 -9.99 -15.82 -14.20
C PHE A 19 -9.70 -17.15 -14.89
N VAL A 20 -8.65 -17.19 -15.71
CA VAL A 20 -8.22 -18.40 -16.43
C VAL A 20 -6.82 -18.77 -15.98
N ILE A 21 -6.65 -19.92 -15.36
CA ILE A 21 -5.31 -20.49 -15.13
C ILE A 21 -4.77 -20.94 -16.49
N SER A 22 -3.60 -20.45 -16.87
CA SER A 22 -2.98 -20.78 -18.16
C SER A 22 -1.58 -21.35 -17.99
N GLY A 23 -1.20 -22.18 -18.94
CA GLY A 23 0.12 -22.82 -18.91
C GLY A 23 0.36 -23.69 -20.12
N ARG A 24 1.37 -24.54 -20.03
CA ARG A 24 1.76 -25.48 -21.10
C ARG A 24 2.02 -26.88 -20.55
N THR A 25 1.65 -27.89 -21.34
CA THR A 25 2.04 -29.27 -21.17
C THR A 25 2.17 -29.93 -22.56
N GLU A 26 2.19 -31.24 -22.66
CA GLU A 26 2.14 -31.93 -23.96
C GLU A 26 0.76 -31.79 -24.63
N PRO A 27 0.70 -31.59 -25.95
CA PRO A 27 -0.58 -31.51 -26.68
C PRO A 27 -1.53 -32.68 -26.38
N GLY A 28 -2.82 -32.32 -26.20
CA GLY A 28 -3.87 -33.29 -25.95
C GLY A 28 -3.96 -33.82 -24.50
N ARG A 29 -3.05 -33.46 -23.61
CA ARG A 29 -3.17 -33.84 -22.19
C ARG A 29 -4.30 -33.09 -21.50
N VAL A 30 -4.96 -33.77 -20.57
CA VAL A 30 -5.93 -33.18 -19.67
C VAL A 30 -5.21 -32.64 -18.46
N VAL A 31 -5.31 -31.32 -18.22
CA VAL A 31 -4.81 -30.69 -17.01
C VAL A 31 -5.97 -30.52 -16.04
N THR A 32 -5.79 -30.93 -14.80
CA THR A 32 -6.79 -30.82 -13.73
C THR A 32 -6.28 -30.00 -12.56
N ALA A 33 -7.18 -29.21 -11.92
CA ALA A 33 -6.94 -28.50 -10.67
C ALA A 33 -8.22 -28.65 -9.80
N GLY A 34 -8.17 -29.51 -8.80
CA GLY A 34 -9.36 -29.86 -8.02
C GLY A 34 -10.45 -30.46 -8.91
N MET A 35 -11.63 -29.78 -8.97
CA MET A 35 -12.78 -30.26 -9.77
C MET A 35 -12.82 -29.68 -11.19
N VAL A 36 -11.90 -28.80 -11.57
CA VAL A 36 -11.88 -28.20 -12.91
C VAL A 36 -10.81 -28.84 -13.79
N SER A 37 -11.07 -28.91 -15.09
CA SER A 37 -10.15 -29.52 -16.06
C SER A 37 -10.21 -28.82 -17.41
N ALA A 38 -9.09 -28.89 -18.16
CA ALA A 38 -8.99 -28.40 -19.52
C ALA A 38 -8.05 -29.30 -20.34
N VAL A 39 -8.26 -29.39 -21.66
CA VAL A 39 -7.40 -30.14 -22.58
C VAL A 39 -6.39 -29.16 -23.19
N ALA A 40 -5.10 -29.51 -23.17
CA ALA A 40 -4.06 -28.74 -23.86
C ALA A 40 -4.25 -28.82 -25.38
N GLY A 41 -4.17 -27.67 -26.04
CA GLY A 41 -4.27 -27.56 -27.50
C GLY A 41 -3.12 -28.23 -28.25
N GLN A 42 -3.13 -28.14 -29.59
CA GLN A 42 -2.07 -28.67 -30.45
C GLN A 42 -0.71 -28.00 -30.23
N ASP A 43 -0.72 -26.77 -29.71
CA ASP A 43 0.46 -25.99 -29.29
C ASP A 43 0.94 -26.34 -27.86
N GLY A 44 0.21 -27.23 -27.18
CA GLY A 44 0.45 -27.60 -25.79
C GLY A 44 -0.06 -26.59 -24.76
N ILE A 45 -0.72 -25.49 -25.17
CA ILE A 45 -1.28 -24.50 -24.26
C ILE A 45 -2.62 -24.98 -23.68
N PHE A 46 -2.80 -24.82 -22.37
CA PHE A 46 -4.09 -25.00 -21.71
C PHE A 46 -4.62 -23.73 -21.15
N SER A 47 -5.94 -23.61 -21.11
CA SER A 47 -6.69 -22.52 -20.51
C SER A 47 -7.81 -23.11 -19.65
N LEU A 48 -7.67 -22.98 -18.33
CA LEU A 48 -8.55 -23.61 -17.34
C LEU A 48 -9.33 -22.52 -16.61
N PRO A 49 -10.63 -22.32 -16.94
CA PRO A 49 -11.47 -21.36 -16.24
C PRO A 49 -11.56 -21.71 -14.76
N PHE A 50 -11.37 -20.70 -13.91
CA PHE A 50 -11.40 -20.86 -12.46
C PHE A 50 -12.27 -19.77 -11.83
N HIS A 51 -13.06 -20.16 -10.83
CA HIS A 51 -13.86 -19.25 -10.01
C HIS A 51 -13.45 -19.42 -8.56
N ALA A 52 -12.97 -18.33 -7.94
CA ALA A 52 -12.50 -18.31 -6.56
C ALA A 52 -13.63 -17.91 -5.61
N GLU A 53 -13.84 -18.71 -4.56
CA GLU A 53 -14.83 -18.43 -3.50
C GLU A 53 -14.16 -17.99 -2.19
N ASN A 54 -12.83 -18.17 -2.10
CA ASN A 54 -12.04 -17.87 -0.91
C ASN A 54 -10.88 -16.94 -1.26
N PRO A 55 -10.34 -16.19 -0.28
CA PRO A 55 -9.22 -15.30 -0.53
C PRO A 55 -7.86 -16.01 -0.73
N PHE A 56 -7.71 -17.25 -0.28
CA PHE A 56 -6.45 -18.01 -0.37
C PHE A 56 -6.66 -19.35 -1.05
N TYR A 57 -5.77 -19.68 -1.98
CA TYR A 57 -5.74 -20.95 -2.69
C TYR A 57 -4.36 -21.61 -2.65
N ASP A 58 -4.37 -22.92 -2.51
CA ASP A 58 -3.21 -23.81 -2.61
C ASP A 58 -3.64 -25.05 -3.39
N LEU A 59 -3.35 -25.05 -4.68
CA LEU A 59 -3.83 -26.05 -5.62
C LEU A 59 -2.66 -26.90 -6.11
N THR A 60 -2.93 -28.17 -6.37
CA THR A 60 -2.06 -29.03 -7.19
C THR A 60 -2.69 -29.17 -8.56
N LEU A 61 -1.96 -28.72 -9.59
CA LEU A 61 -2.30 -29.01 -10.98
C LEU A 61 -1.58 -30.28 -11.41
N THR A 62 -2.27 -31.13 -12.14
CA THR A 62 -1.66 -32.36 -12.73
C THR A 62 -2.10 -32.56 -14.18
N ASP A 63 -1.20 -33.07 -15.00
CA ASP A 63 -1.49 -33.54 -16.37
C ASP A 63 -1.48 -35.10 -16.49
N GLY A 64 -1.53 -35.79 -15.34
CA GLY A 64 -1.47 -37.23 -15.23
C GLY A 64 -0.04 -37.82 -15.26
N VAL A 65 0.99 -36.99 -15.51
CA VAL A 65 2.41 -37.38 -15.55
C VAL A 65 3.29 -36.51 -14.66
N SER A 66 2.98 -35.25 -14.60
CA SER A 66 3.67 -34.26 -13.73
C SER A 66 2.67 -33.43 -12.92
N GLU A 67 3.17 -32.88 -11.82
CA GLU A 67 2.39 -32.04 -10.92
C GLU A 67 3.11 -30.73 -10.71
N GLN A 68 2.31 -29.68 -10.53
CA GLN A 68 2.77 -28.36 -10.14
C GLN A 68 1.86 -27.78 -9.05
N ARG A 69 2.44 -27.39 -7.91
CA ARG A 69 1.74 -26.63 -6.88
C ARG A 69 1.61 -25.19 -7.33
N LEU A 70 0.44 -24.60 -7.11
CA LEU A 70 0.11 -23.22 -7.43
C LEU A 70 -0.61 -22.59 -6.23
N ARG A 71 -0.02 -21.55 -5.65
CA ARG A 71 -0.64 -20.75 -4.61
C ARG A 71 -0.89 -19.35 -5.14
N PHE A 72 -2.07 -18.83 -4.87
CA PHE A 72 -2.45 -17.46 -5.22
C PHE A 72 -3.46 -16.91 -4.21
N VAL A 73 -3.66 -15.61 -4.26
CA VAL A 73 -4.68 -14.92 -3.44
C VAL A 73 -5.72 -14.30 -4.36
N CYS A 74 -6.94 -14.17 -3.86
CA CYS A 74 -8.05 -13.64 -4.63
C CYS A 74 -8.61 -12.39 -3.93
N ASP A 75 -8.83 -11.34 -4.71
CA ASP A 75 -9.61 -10.19 -4.28
C ASP A 75 -11.10 -10.51 -4.43
N THR A 76 -11.73 -10.91 -3.33
CA THR A 76 -13.16 -11.28 -3.31
C THR A 76 -14.09 -10.07 -3.23
N ASP A 77 -13.56 -8.87 -3.04
CA ASP A 77 -14.34 -7.63 -3.03
C ASP A 77 -14.41 -7.03 -4.46
N PRO A 78 -15.59 -7.04 -5.11
CA PRO A 78 -15.73 -6.57 -6.48
C PRO A 78 -15.70 -5.04 -6.62
N ARG A 79 -15.71 -4.29 -5.51
CA ARG A 79 -15.73 -2.82 -5.54
C ARG A 79 -14.39 -2.27 -6.02
N LYS A 80 -14.44 -1.16 -6.73
CA LYS A 80 -13.25 -0.36 -7.02
C LYS A 80 -12.85 0.42 -5.77
N ARG A 81 -11.59 0.31 -5.36
CA ARG A 81 -11.10 0.90 -4.10
C ARG A 81 -9.71 1.47 -4.28
N TYR A 82 -9.40 2.46 -3.48
CA TYR A 82 -8.03 2.95 -3.37
C TYR A 82 -7.65 3.21 -1.91
N ASN A 83 -6.37 3.04 -1.61
CA ASN A 83 -5.76 3.51 -0.37
C ASN A 83 -4.87 4.70 -0.68
N PHE A 84 -4.99 5.75 0.13
CA PHE A 84 -4.16 6.93 0.04
C PHE A 84 -3.37 7.10 1.33
N PHE A 85 -2.05 7.22 1.22
CA PHE A 85 -1.19 7.51 2.35
C PHE A 85 -0.37 8.79 2.09
N ILE A 86 0.05 9.43 3.18
CA ILE A 86 0.93 10.57 3.13
C ILE A 86 2.12 10.29 4.03
N ASP A 87 3.34 10.40 3.48
CA ASP A 87 4.57 10.13 4.19
C ASP A 87 5.16 11.39 4.84
N ASP A 88 6.16 11.18 5.69
CA ASP A 88 7.02 12.20 6.31
C ASP A 88 6.28 13.19 7.22
N ASN A 89 5.15 12.75 7.82
CA ASN A 89 4.31 13.64 8.60
C ASN A 89 4.91 13.96 9.97
N VAL A 90 5.15 15.25 10.21
CA VAL A 90 5.54 15.84 11.49
C VAL A 90 5.38 17.37 11.49
N PHE A 91 5.29 17.99 10.31
CA PHE A 91 5.21 19.45 10.21
C PHE A 91 3.90 20.00 10.77
N PHE A 92 2.77 19.33 10.50
CA PHE A 92 1.48 19.76 11.05
C PHE A 92 1.44 19.65 12.58
N LEU A 93 2.09 18.66 13.17
CA LEU A 93 2.19 18.53 14.63
C LEU A 93 3.06 19.65 15.23
N THR A 94 4.18 19.96 14.59
CA THR A 94 5.04 21.09 14.95
C THR A 94 4.26 22.41 14.90
N GLU A 95 3.48 22.62 13.85
CA GLU A 95 2.61 23.79 13.69
C GLU A 95 1.58 23.88 14.83
N ILE A 96 0.85 22.80 15.08
CA ILE A 96 -0.18 22.73 16.14
C ILE A 96 0.42 23.02 17.51
N ALA A 97 1.56 22.39 17.83
CA ALA A 97 2.22 22.56 19.11
C ALA A 97 2.71 24.00 19.32
N ARG A 98 3.32 24.62 18.30
CA ARG A 98 3.85 26.00 18.40
C ARG A 98 2.78 27.06 18.44
N LYS A 99 1.73 26.90 17.62
CA LYS A 99 0.62 27.86 17.56
C LYS A 99 -0.43 27.65 18.64
N GLN A 100 -0.33 26.56 19.41
CA GLN A 100 -1.26 26.22 20.49
C GLN A 100 -2.73 26.27 20.06
N TYR A 101 -3.03 25.75 18.89
CA TYR A 101 -4.37 25.71 18.33
C TYR A 101 -5.40 25.09 19.28
N LYS A 102 -6.66 25.53 19.22
CA LYS A 102 -7.75 24.96 20.02
C LYS A 102 -8.26 23.65 19.42
N SER A 103 -8.14 23.51 18.11
CA SER A 103 -8.51 22.31 17.33
C SER A 103 -7.35 21.93 16.40
N VAL A 104 -7.14 20.66 16.15
CA VAL A 104 -6.15 20.19 15.17
C VAL A 104 -6.50 20.69 13.76
N PHE A 105 -7.77 20.95 13.49
CA PHE A 105 -8.25 21.46 12.21
C PHE A 105 -8.12 22.97 12.01
N GLU A 106 -7.47 23.68 12.93
CA GLU A 106 -6.97 25.04 12.67
C GLU A 106 -5.65 24.99 11.87
N SER A 107 -4.98 23.81 11.81
CA SER A 107 -3.90 23.57 10.85
C SER A 107 -4.47 23.58 9.44
N PHE A 108 -3.89 24.38 8.55
CA PHE A 108 -4.33 24.46 7.15
C PHE A 108 -4.20 23.11 6.43
N TYR A 109 -3.23 22.30 6.82
CA TYR A 109 -2.99 20.99 6.28
C TYR A 109 -4.11 20.00 6.64
N LEU A 110 -4.45 19.88 7.94
CA LEU A 110 -5.53 18.98 8.37
C LEU A 110 -6.92 19.51 7.96
N ASP A 111 -7.13 20.81 7.85
CA ASP A 111 -8.39 21.38 7.33
C ASP A 111 -8.58 21.06 5.85
N PHE A 112 -7.51 21.09 5.05
CA PHE A 112 -7.55 20.61 3.66
C PHE A 112 -7.93 19.14 3.57
N LEU A 113 -7.29 18.25 4.35
CA LEU A 113 -7.62 16.82 4.35
C LEU A 113 -9.08 16.56 4.79
N ARG A 114 -9.55 17.28 5.81
CA ARG A 114 -10.95 17.26 6.25
C ARG A 114 -11.91 17.72 5.13
N THR A 115 -11.49 18.70 4.35
CA THR A 115 -12.28 19.17 3.20
C THR A 115 -12.37 18.09 2.11
N LEU A 116 -11.30 17.37 1.82
CA LEU A 116 -11.34 16.22 0.90
C LEU A 116 -12.26 15.11 1.44
N HIS A 117 -12.16 14.81 2.73
CA HIS A 117 -13.06 13.83 3.36
C HIS A 117 -14.54 14.22 3.19
N ARG A 118 -14.90 15.47 3.51
CA ARG A 118 -16.29 15.95 3.40
C ARG A 118 -16.83 15.96 1.96
N LYS A 119 -15.97 16.24 0.97
CA LYS A 119 -16.37 16.31 -0.43
C LYS A 119 -16.46 14.94 -1.10
N TYR A 120 -15.53 14.03 -0.78
CA TYR A 120 -15.27 12.83 -1.56
C TYR A 120 -15.29 11.53 -0.74
N GLY A 121 -15.56 11.58 0.56
CA GLY A 121 -15.43 10.42 1.44
C GLY A 121 -13.98 9.94 1.61
N PHE A 122 -13.01 10.84 1.38
CA PHE A 122 -11.58 10.56 1.42
C PHE A 122 -11.15 10.02 2.79
N LYS A 123 -10.42 8.90 2.79
CA LYS A 123 -9.74 8.33 3.94
C LYS A 123 -8.24 8.40 3.72
N VAL A 124 -7.47 8.69 4.76
CA VAL A 124 -6.02 8.87 4.65
C VAL A 124 -5.27 8.26 5.82
N THR A 125 -4.12 7.67 5.52
CA THR A 125 -3.12 7.28 6.51
C THR A 125 -1.97 8.28 6.46
N LEU A 126 -1.66 8.90 7.59
CA LEU A 126 -0.50 9.76 7.77
C LEU A 126 0.63 8.93 8.39
N ASN A 127 1.70 8.70 7.65
CA ASN A 127 2.87 7.97 8.10
C ASN A 127 3.80 8.95 8.85
N MET A 128 3.99 8.71 10.15
CA MET A 128 4.52 9.68 11.12
C MET A 128 6.00 9.51 11.38
N PHE A 129 6.72 10.63 11.46
CA PHE A 129 7.98 10.73 12.17
C PHE A 129 7.77 11.08 13.65
N TYR A 130 8.73 10.69 14.50
CA TYR A 130 8.83 11.15 15.87
C TYR A 130 9.48 12.52 15.95
N ASP A 131 10.61 12.72 15.28
CA ASP A 131 11.44 13.92 15.32
C ASP A 131 11.34 14.72 14.02
N ASN A 132 11.21 16.04 14.14
CA ASN A 132 11.22 16.95 13.00
C ASN A 132 12.65 17.44 12.72
N ALA A 133 13.35 16.72 11.87
CA ALA A 133 14.73 17.05 11.48
C ALA A 133 14.88 18.36 10.70
N HIS A 134 13.78 18.97 10.23
CA HIS A 134 13.76 20.27 9.56
C HIS A 134 13.49 21.43 10.52
N ASP A 135 13.17 21.12 11.76
CA ASP A 135 12.94 22.13 12.78
C ASP A 135 14.23 22.51 13.51
N PRO A 136 14.66 23.79 13.49
CA PRO A 136 15.87 24.21 14.20
C PRO A 136 15.84 23.93 15.70
N ASP A 137 14.66 23.89 16.30
CA ASP A 137 14.46 23.62 17.73
C ASP A 137 14.21 22.13 18.00
N HIS A 138 14.31 21.26 16.99
CA HIS A 138 14.14 19.81 17.10
C HIS A 138 12.85 19.37 17.78
N PHE A 139 11.71 19.95 17.35
CA PHE A 139 10.40 19.48 17.81
C PHE A 139 10.29 17.97 17.65
N ASN A 140 9.74 17.32 18.66
CA ASN A 140 9.39 15.91 18.57
C ASN A 140 7.96 15.67 19.11
N THR A 141 7.37 14.55 18.73
CA THR A 141 5.96 14.27 19.00
C THR A 141 5.61 14.22 20.49
N SER A 142 6.60 13.97 21.39
CA SER A 142 6.34 13.99 22.84
C SER A 142 5.97 15.38 23.39
N GLU A 143 6.27 16.43 22.66
CA GLU A 143 5.92 17.81 23.00
C GLU A 143 4.46 18.17 22.68
N LEU A 144 3.77 17.34 21.87
CA LEU A 144 2.37 17.58 21.56
C LEU A 144 1.47 17.29 22.76
N ASP A 145 0.57 18.24 23.06
CA ASP A 145 -0.40 18.10 24.15
C ASP A 145 -1.42 16.97 23.87
N THR A 146 -1.78 16.24 24.93
CA THR A 146 -2.78 15.16 24.86
C THR A 146 -4.22 15.67 24.74
N ARG A 147 -4.46 16.96 24.88
CA ARG A 147 -5.80 17.58 24.75
C ARG A 147 -6.44 17.33 23.39
N TYR A 148 -5.65 17.06 22.36
CA TYR A 148 -6.13 16.78 20.99
C TYR A 148 -6.57 15.32 20.77
N ARG A 149 -6.33 14.45 21.74
CA ARG A 149 -6.58 13.02 21.60
C ARG A 149 -8.01 12.68 21.20
N SER A 150 -9.00 13.29 21.88
CA SER A 150 -10.41 13.03 21.57
C SER A 150 -10.76 13.44 20.15
N GLU A 151 -10.21 14.58 19.69
CA GLU A 151 -10.49 15.06 18.34
C GLU A 151 -9.90 14.15 17.26
N PHE A 152 -8.72 13.58 17.47
CA PHE A 152 -8.18 12.55 16.59
C PHE A 152 -9.03 11.26 16.62
N GLU A 153 -9.40 10.76 17.82
CA GLU A 153 -10.23 9.56 17.96
C GLU A 153 -11.62 9.70 17.34
N ASP A 154 -12.21 10.91 17.40
CA ASP A 154 -13.52 11.21 16.81
C ASP A 154 -13.49 11.24 15.27
N ASN A 155 -12.29 11.39 14.68
CA ASN A 155 -12.08 11.40 13.23
C ASN A 155 -11.35 10.15 12.72
N ALA A 156 -11.21 9.11 13.55
CA ALA A 156 -10.45 7.91 13.23
C ALA A 156 -11.11 7.02 12.14
N ASP A 157 -12.33 7.31 11.74
CA ASP A 157 -13.01 6.65 10.61
C ASP A 157 -12.41 7.03 9.25
N TRP A 158 -11.78 8.23 9.15
CA TRP A 158 -11.18 8.72 7.91
C TRP A 158 -9.73 9.20 8.03
N LEU A 159 -9.25 9.49 9.24
CA LEU A 159 -7.88 9.96 9.52
C LEU A 159 -7.16 8.97 10.43
N ARG A 160 -6.16 8.28 9.91
CA ARG A 160 -5.34 7.33 10.66
C ARG A 160 -3.88 7.76 10.66
N LEU A 161 -3.19 7.42 11.75
CA LEU A 161 -1.76 7.66 11.91
C LEU A 161 -1.02 6.33 11.97
N ALA A 162 0.12 6.26 11.32
CA ALA A 162 0.94 5.05 11.25
C ALA A 162 2.42 5.36 11.49
N PHE A 163 3.18 4.35 11.86
CA PHE A 163 4.62 4.45 11.94
C PHE A 163 5.25 4.66 10.56
N HIS A 164 6.21 5.60 10.43
CA HIS A 164 7.03 5.76 9.23
C HIS A 164 8.50 5.53 9.52
N ALA A 165 9.08 6.38 10.34
CA ALA A 165 10.42 6.24 10.91
C ALA A 165 10.55 7.13 12.16
N TYR A 166 11.74 7.10 12.79
CA TYR A 166 12.03 8.00 13.90
C TYR A 166 12.19 9.44 13.43
N SER A 167 12.88 9.64 12.31
CA SER A 167 13.16 10.95 11.70
C SER A 167 13.42 10.76 10.21
N GLU A 168 13.43 11.83 9.42
CA GLU A 168 13.76 11.79 7.99
C GLU A 168 15.21 11.37 7.75
N PHE A 169 16.12 11.81 8.61
CA PHE A 169 17.53 11.50 8.46
C PHE A 169 18.05 10.53 9.54
N PRO A 170 19.00 9.68 9.16
CA PRO A 170 19.55 9.45 7.81
C PRO A 170 18.55 8.70 6.92
N GLY A 171 18.70 8.88 5.60
CA GLY A 171 17.88 8.15 4.61
C GLY A 171 18.09 6.64 4.68
N ALA A 172 17.05 5.88 4.37
CA ALA A 172 17.01 4.40 4.43
C ALA A 172 17.42 3.82 5.80
N PRO A 173 16.82 4.30 6.92
CA PRO A 173 17.30 3.97 8.26
C PRO A 173 17.29 2.47 8.53
N TYR A 174 16.24 1.77 8.15
CA TYR A 174 16.04 0.34 8.47
C TYR A 174 16.57 -0.60 7.41
N GLY A 175 16.94 -0.06 6.25
CA GLY A 175 17.56 -0.82 5.17
C GLY A 175 19.08 -0.82 5.20
N LYS A 176 19.71 0.24 5.72
CA LYS A 176 21.16 0.43 5.56
C LYS A 176 21.88 0.91 6.81
N VAL A 177 21.28 1.82 7.60
CA VAL A 177 22.04 2.57 8.60
C VAL A 177 21.96 1.90 9.97
N TYR A 178 20.78 1.63 10.49
CA TYR A 178 20.57 1.01 11.79
C TYR A 178 19.32 0.11 11.81
N PRO A 179 19.31 -0.98 11.03
CA PRO A 179 18.16 -1.88 10.95
C PRO A 179 17.75 -2.47 12.30
N GLU A 180 18.68 -2.59 13.25
CA GLU A 180 18.43 -3.09 14.60
C GLU A 180 17.60 -2.12 15.45
N LYS A 181 17.50 -0.84 15.05
CA LYS A 181 16.70 0.16 15.74
C LYS A 181 15.22 0.11 15.37
N LEU A 182 14.83 -0.62 14.34
CA LEU A 182 13.43 -0.70 13.89
C LEU A 182 12.45 -1.03 15.05
N PRO A 183 12.68 -2.03 15.92
CA PRO A 183 11.75 -2.32 17.01
C PRO A 183 11.62 -1.18 18.03
N GLU A 184 12.73 -0.53 18.36
CA GLU A 184 12.76 0.59 19.30
C GLU A 184 12.01 1.79 18.73
N HIS A 185 12.32 2.18 17.48
CA HIS A 185 11.71 3.32 16.82
C HIS A 185 10.22 3.11 16.55
N HIS A 186 9.82 1.90 16.10
CA HIS A 186 8.42 1.55 15.92
C HIS A 186 7.64 1.72 17.22
N ARG A 187 8.18 1.22 18.36
CA ARG A 187 7.55 1.38 19.67
C ARG A 187 7.43 2.85 20.07
N ILE A 188 8.51 3.63 19.94
CA ILE A 188 8.50 5.05 20.31
C ILE A 188 7.40 5.80 19.55
N VAL A 189 7.37 5.67 18.22
CA VAL A 189 6.39 6.40 17.38
C VAL A 189 4.97 5.94 17.68
N THR A 190 4.72 4.64 17.78
CA THR A 190 3.37 4.11 18.04
C THR A 190 2.87 4.44 19.45
N ASP A 191 3.76 4.44 20.46
CA ASP A 191 3.40 4.84 21.82
C ASP A 191 3.04 6.35 21.86
N GLU A 192 3.75 7.19 21.12
CA GLU A 192 3.42 8.61 21.01
C GLU A 192 2.08 8.84 20.26
N ILE A 193 1.83 8.14 19.16
CA ILE A 193 0.52 8.20 18.49
C ILE A 193 -0.59 7.82 19.47
N ARG A 194 -0.43 6.74 20.24
CA ARG A 194 -1.41 6.35 21.27
C ARG A 194 -1.59 7.43 22.33
N ARG A 195 -0.51 8.11 22.73
CA ARG A 195 -0.54 9.15 23.75
C ARG A 195 -1.35 10.36 23.28
N PHE A 196 -1.03 10.95 22.12
CA PHE A 196 -1.61 12.21 21.67
C PHE A 196 -2.84 12.05 20.77
N ALA A 197 -3.00 10.93 20.06
CA ALA A 197 -4.08 10.70 19.10
C ALA A 197 -5.00 9.51 19.44
N GLY A 198 -4.59 8.64 20.38
CA GLY A 198 -5.40 7.51 20.85
C GLY A 198 -5.25 6.23 20.00
N GLU A 199 -5.63 5.11 20.60
CA GLU A 199 -5.53 3.77 19.98
C GLU A 199 -6.38 3.63 18.72
N LYS A 200 -7.55 4.27 18.69
CA LYS A 200 -8.46 4.21 17.53
C LYS A 200 -7.84 4.80 16.27
N THR A 201 -6.94 5.77 16.43
CA THR A 201 -6.29 6.49 15.32
C THR A 201 -5.12 5.71 14.76
N LEU A 202 -4.48 4.85 15.56
CA LEU A 202 -3.34 4.06 15.13
C LEU A 202 -3.74 3.00 14.10
N ILE A 203 -2.93 2.89 13.04
CA ILE A 203 -2.99 1.81 12.05
C ILE A 203 -1.56 1.45 11.64
N GLU A 204 -1.36 0.20 11.17
CA GLU A 204 -0.07 -0.16 10.60
C GLU A 204 0.11 0.44 9.19
N PRO A 205 1.34 0.87 8.83
CA PRO A 205 1.61 1.45 7.51
C PRO A 205 1.59 0.39 6.40
N VAL A 206 1.55 0.87 5.15
CA VAL A 206 1.78 0.02 3.96
C VAL A 206 3.22 0.08 3.47
N LEU A 207 4.01 1.01 3.98
CA LEU A 207 5.44 1.14 3.66
C LEU A 207 6.20 1.80 4.83
N LEU A 208 7.48 1.53 4.89
CA LEU A 208 8.44 2.21 5.77
C LEU A 208 9.24 3.24 4.98
N HIS A 209 9.83 4.19 5.69
CA HIS A 209 10.65 5.24 5.07
C HIS A 209 11.70 4.67 4.10
N PHE A 210 11.73 5.19 2.86
CA PHE A 210 12.50 4.68 1.71
C PHE A 210 12.12 3.27 1.21
N HIS A 211 10.96 2.71 1.58
CA HIS A 211 10.54 1.34 1.20
C HIS A 211 11.62 0.28 1.54
N ASP A 212 12.42 0.49 2.57
CA ASP A 212 13.62 -0.29 2.79
C ASP A 212 13.59 -1.05 4.10
N ILE A 213 13.84 -2.35 4.00
CA ILE A 213 14.05 -3.28 5.12
C ILE A 213 15.29 -4.11 4.82
N ALA A 214 16.26 -4.10 5.77
CA ALA A 214 17.56 -4.71 5.57
C ALA A 214 17.56 -6.23 5.56
N SER A 215 16.65 -6.85 6.30
CA SER A 215 16.71 -8.28 6.54
C SER A 215 15.33 -8.92 6.73
N ASP A 216 15.27 -10.23 6.51
CA ASP A 216 14.10 -11.04 6.81
C ASP A 216 13.66 -10.94 8.28
N ALA A 217 14.59 -10.78 9.21
CA ALA A 217 14.28 -10.60 10.62
C ALA A 217 13.55 -9.28 10.89
N SER A 218 14.00 -8.18 10.31
CA SER A 218 13.34 -6.87 10.40
C SER A 218 11.95 -6.90 9.75
N ARG A 219 11.84 -7.55 8.59
CA ARG A 219 10.56 -7.70 7.91
C ARG A 219 9.59 -8.58 8.70
N LYS A 220 10.08 -9.67 9.27
CA LYS A 220 9.27 -10.51 10.16
C LYS A 220 8.79 -9.74 11.38
N TYR A 221 9.65 -8.95 12.02
CA TYR A 221 9.26 -8.11 13.15
C TYR A 221 8.06 -7.22 12.82
N ILE A 222 8.13 -6.44 11.73
CA ILE A 222 7.06 -5.50 11.38
C ILE A 222 5.78 -6.22 10.92
N ALA A 223 5.91 -7.39 10.30
CA ALA A 223 4.78 -8.24 9.96
C ALA A 223 4.08 -8.79 11.21
N ASP A 224 4.84 -9.26 12.21
CA ASP A 224 4.34 -9.74 13.50
C ASP A 224 3.72 -8.59 14.32
N ALA A 225 4.21 -7.36 14.15
CA ALA A 225 3.63 -6.15 14.74
C ALA A 225 2.29 -5.73 14.11
N GLY A 226 1.86 -6.35 12.99
CA GLY A 226 0.55 -6.13 12.39
C GLY A 226 0.55 -5.59 10.97
N MET A 227 1.71 -5.26 10.39
CA MET A 227 1.81 -4.78 9.01
C MET A 227 1.46 -5.89 8.03
N ARG A 228 0.21 -5.93 7.58
CA ARG A 228 -0.33 -6.96 6.68
C ARG A 228 -0.06 -6.69 5.21
N CYS A 229 0.08 -5.41 4.84
CA CYS A 229 0.45 -5.00 3.50
C CYS A 229 1.83 -4.37 3.52
N PHE A 230 2.58 -4.56 2.46
CA PHE A 230 3.90 -3.98 2.29
C PHE A 230 4.07 -3.48 0.86
N THR A 231 4.63 -2.28 0.70
CA THR A 231 4.93 -1.73 -0.61
C THR A 231 6.45 -1.71 -0.80
N PRO A 232 7.01 -2.72 -1.48
CA PRO A 232 8.43 -2.75 -1.77
C PRO A 232 8.80 -1.70 -2.84
N SER A 233 10.08 -1.38 -2.90
CA SER A 233 10.63 -0.44 -3.89
C SER A 233 10.29 -0.86 -5.32
N MET A 234 9.80 0.08 -6.12
CA MET A 234 9.51 -0.12 -7.54
C MET A 234 10.71 -0.67 -8.29
N GLU A 235 11.88 -0.05 -8.13
CA GLU A 235 13.10 -0.42 -8.86
C GLU A 235 13.69 -1.77 -8.42
N ARG A 236 13.61 -2.10 -7.14
CA ARG A 236 14.27 -3.29 -6.59
C ARG A 236 13.41 -4.53 -6.68
N HIS A 237 12.11 -4.41 -6.64
CA HIS A 237 11.17 -5.52 -6.61
C HIS A 237 10.32 -5.63 -7.87
N TRP A 238 9.56 -4.56 -8.19
CA TRP A 238 8.55 -4.63 -9.24
C TRP A 238 9.13 -4.64 -10.66
N LEU A 239 10.11 -3.80 -11.00
CA LEU A 239 10.68 -3.76 -12.34
C LEU A 239 11.35 -5.08 -12.72
N PRO A 240 12.23 -5.70 -11.89
CA PRO A 240 12.80 -7.02 -12.19
C PRO A 240 11.75 -8.12 -12.31
N LEU A 241 10.67 -8.04 -11.50
CA LEU A 241 9.58 -9.00 -11.57
C LEU A 241 8.81 -8.87 -12.88
N PHE A 242 8.49 -7.65 -13.33
CA PHE A 242 7.81 -7.40 -14.60
C PHE A 242 8.65 -7.85 -15.81
N GLU A 243 9.95 -7.58 -15.81
CA GLU A 243 10.87 -8.05 -16.84
C GLU A 243 10.87 -9.57 -16.91
N LYS A 244 10.96 -10.26 -15.76
CA LYS A 244 10.93 -11.73 -15.69
C LYS A 244 9.63 -12.31 -16.20
N LEU A 245 8.50 -11.69 -15.91
CA LEU A 245 7.16 -12.19 -16.27
C LEU A 245 6.71 -11.77 -17.67
N GLY A 246 7.32 -10.74 -18.25
CA GLY A 246 6.84 -10.11 -19.50
C GLY A 246 5.49 -9.41 -19.37
N ARG A 247 5.00 -9.19 -18.14
CA ARG A 247 3.74 -8.51 -17.82
C ARG A 247 3.81 -7.83 -16.45
N LYS A 248 2.91 -6.89 -16.22
CA LYS A 248 2.72 -6.29 -14.90
C LYS A 248 1.84 -7.17 -14.02
N ILE A 249 2.09 -7.13 -12.72
CA ILE A 249 1.18 -7.56 -11.66
C ILE A 249 1.03 -6.41 -10.67
N THR A 250 -0.09 -6.32 -9.97
CA THR A 250 -0.37 -5.19 -9.09
C THR A 250 -0.19 -5.52 -7.62
N ALA A 251 -0.28 -6.81 -7.28
CA ALA A 251 -0.07 -7.29 -5.93
C ALA A 251 0.39 -8.75 -5.94
N GLN A 252 1.21 -9.11 -4.95
CA GLN A 252 1.70 -10.46 -4.73
C GLN A 252 1.73 -10.79 -3.23
N TYR A 253 1.19 -11.92 -2.83
CA TYR A 253 1.24 -12.37 -1.45
C TYR A 253 2.56 -13.09 -1.16
N ASN A 254 3.28 -12.58 -0.18
CA ASN A 254 4.51 -13.18 0.31
C ASN A 254 4.19 -14.13 1.48
N TYR A 255 4.21 -15.43 1.21
CA TYR A 255 3.90 -16.47 2.20
C TYR A 255 4.93 -16.60 3.34
N GLN A 256 6.16 -16.11 3.14
CA GLN A 256 7.19 -16.13 4.19
C GLN A 256 6.87 -15.16 5.32
N PHE A 257 6.30 -14.00 4.99
CA PHE A 257 6.00 -12.93 5.94
C PHE A 257 4.50 -12.76 6.19
N ASN A 258 3.64 -13.51 5.50
CA ASN A 258 2.19 -13.33 5.53
C ASN A 258 1.77 -11.89 5.21
N GLN A 259 2.37 -11.31 4.19
CA GLN A 259 2.14 -9.93 3.74
C GLN A 259 1.69 -9.88 2.29
N LEU A 260 0.72 -9.04 1.99
CA LEU A 260 0.39 -8.65 0.63
C LEU A 260 1.34 -7.54 0.18
N GLU A 261 2.15 -7.81 -0.83
CA GLU A 261 3.00 -6.81 -1.48
C GLU A 261 2.18 -6.06 -2.53
N LEU A 262 2.09 -4.74 -2.38
CA LEU A 262 1.29 -3.87 -3.23
C LEU A 262 2.18 -2.99 -4.11
N GLN A 263 1.83 -2.87 -5.39
CA GLN A 263 2.47 -1.90 -6.28
C GLN A 263 1.93 -0.50 -6.00
N LEU A 264 2.81 0.44 -5.70
CA LEU A 264 2.48 1.86 -5.67
C LEU A 264 2.22 2.37 -7.10
N LEU A 265 1.08 3.01 -7.32
CA LEU A 265 0.78 3.59 -8.63
C LEU A 265 1.65 4.82 -8.89
N PHE A 266 1.64 5.78 -7.96
CA PHE A 266 2.50 6.97 -7.99
C PHE A 266 2.51 7.70 -6.64
N MET A 267 3.50 8.61 -6.50
CA MET A 267 3.51 9.67 -5.49
C MET A 267 3.12 10.99 -6.17
N VAL A 268 2.11 11.69 -5.61
CA VAL A 268 1.53 12.91 -6.19
C VAL A 268 2.57 14.03 -6.36
N ASN A 269 3.48 14.17 -5.41
CA ASN A 269 4.53 15.19 -5.45
C ASN A 269 5.58 14.98 -6.56
N LEU A 270 5.69 13.76 -7.13
CA LEU A 270 6.71 13.46 -8.16
C LEU A 270 6.33 13.89 -9.58
N TYR A 271 5.05 14.16 -9.85
CA TYR A 271 4.58 14.43 -11.20
C TYR A 271 3.65 15.65 -11.27
N PRO A 272 3.60 16.37 -12.39
CA PRO A 272 2.59 17.39 -12.63
C PRO A 272 1.19 16.77 -12.76
N GLU A 273 0.14 17.55 -12.50
CA GLU A 273 -1.27 17.11 -12.48
C GLU A 273 -1.68 16.33 -13.75
N GLU A 274 -1.34 16.86 -14.91
CA GLU A 274 -1.65 16.21 -16.20
C GLU A 274 -1.09 14.78 -16.27
N LYS A 275 0.16 14.58 -15.81
CA LYS A 275 0.80 13.26 -15.81
C LYS A 275 0.13 12.31 -14.83
N LEU A 276 -0.26 12.80 -13.64
CA LEU A 276 -0.98 12.01 -12.64
C LEU A 276 -2.33 11.51 -13.17
N LEU A 277 -3.10 12.41 -13.80
CA LEU A 277 -4.38 12.06 -14.39
C LEU A 277 -4.22 11.07 -15.56
N ALA A 278 -3.19 11.22 -16.39
CA ALA A 278 -2.90 10.25 -17.45
C ALA A 278 -2.55 8.86 -16.89
N MET A 279 -1.79 8.78 -15.79
CA MET A 279 -1.48 7.51 -15.12
C MET A 279 -2.73 6.85 -14.51
N LEU A 280 -3.68 7.64 -14.00
CA LEU A 280 -4.98 7.14 -13.54
C LEU A 280 -5.82 6.59 -14.70
N GLU A 281 -5.90 7.34 -15.83
CA GLU A 281 -6.61 6.88 -17.03
C GLU A 281 -6.06 5.56 -17.56
N ASP A 282 -4.73 5.36 -17.54
CA ASP A 282 -4.13 4.10 -17.90
C ASP A 282 -4.51 2.97 -16.92
N ALA A 283 -4.53 3.27 -15.61
CA ALA A 283 -4.95 2.31 -14.60
C ALA A 283 -6.44 1.93 -14.71
N TYR A 284 -7.32 2.86 -15.07
CA TYR A 284 -8.76 2.60 -15.26
C TYR A 284 -9.06 1.70 -16.47
N ARG A 285 -8.15 1.65 -17.46
CA ARG A 285 -8.26 0.75 -18.63
C ARG A 285 -7.75 -0.67 -18.35
N GLU A 286 -6.97 -0.85 -17.30
CA GLU A 286 -6.51 -2.19 -16.92
C GLU A 286 -7.71 -3.01 -16.40
N GLN A 287 -8.01 -4.09 -17.09
CA GLN A 287 -9.08 -5.00 -16.68
C GLN A 287 -8.76 -5.58 -15.29
N ASP A 288 -9.78 -5.69 -14.44
CA ASP A 288 -9.68 -6.28 -13.09
C ASP A 288 -8.79 -5.53 -12.08
N ARG A 289 -8.43 -4.27 -12.36
CA ARG A 289 -7.68 -3.44 -11.42
C ARG A 289 -8.61 -2.75 -10.43
N ASN A 290 -9.09 -3.51 -9.46
CA ASN A 290 -10.07 -3.04 -8.47
C ASN A 290 -9.45 -2.35 -7.26
N PHE A 291 -8.12 -2.38 -7.10
CA PHE A 291 -7.43 -1.73 -6.00
C PHE A 291 -6.26 -0.89 -6.49
N LEU A 292 -6.19 0.37 -6.05
CA LEU A 292 -5.11 1.30 -6.36
C LEU A 292 -4.44 1.78 -5.06
N LEU A 293 -3.12 1.87 -5.06
CA LEU A 293 -2.34 2.47 -3.99
C LEU A 293 -1.72 3.77 -4.49
N VAL A 294 -1.99 4.87 -3.80
CA VAL A 294 -1.53 6.22 -4.14
C VAL A 294 -0.94 6.87 -2.90
N GLY A 295 0.11 7.64 -3.07
CA GLY A 295 0.75 8.35 -1.96
C GLY A 295 1.23 9.75 -2.31
N THR A 296 1.66 10.46 -1.29
CA THR A 296 2.39 11.73 -1.39
C THR A 296 3.22 11.95 -0.11
N HIS A 297 3.88 13.11 0.02
CA HIS A 297 4.58 13.51 1.24
C HIS A 297 4.01 14.83 1.77
N GLU A 298 3.97 15.00 3.08
CA GLU A 298 3.46 16.18 3.77
C GLU A 298 4.24 17.45 3.40
N GLN A 299 5.55 17.35 3.43
CA GLN A 299 6.50 18.46 3.38
C GLN A 299 6.29 19.37 2.16
N TYR A 300 5.92 18.79 1.02
CA TYR A 300 5.69 19.53 -0.24
C TYR A 300 4.50 20.50 -0.16
N SER A 301 3.67 20.42 0.88
CA SER A 301 2.57 21.35 1.15
C SER A 301 2.98 22.62 1.88
N TYR A 302 4.21 22.70 2.40
CA TYR A 302 4.64 23.78 3.28
C TYR A 302 5.57 24.77 2.57
N PRO A 303 5.23 26.09 2.53
CA PRO A 303 6.01 27.10 1.81
C PRO A 303 7.46 27.27 2.29
N PHE A 304 7.78 26.87 3.51
CA PHE A 304 9.15 26.94 4.03
C PHE A 304 10.02 25.73 3.64
N TYR A 305 9.42 24.68 3.12
CA TYR A 305 10.17 23.50 2.67
C TYR A 305 10.90 23.79 1.34
N SER A 306 12.14 23.35 1.22
CA SER A 306 12.99 23.65 0.05
C SER A 306 12.39 23.17 -1.28
N ASN A 307 11.60 22.09 -1.24
CA ASN A 307 10.96 21.50 -2.41
C ASN A 307 9.44 21.75 -2.41
N TYR A 308 8.97 22.85 -1.81
CA TYR A 308 7.57 23.22 -1.79
C TYR A 308 6.95 23.26 -3.19
N ILE A 309 5.74 22.69 -3.31
CA ILE A 309 4.95 22.70 -4.54
C ILE A 309 3.69 23.52 -4.29
N PRO A 310 3.55 24.74 -4.85
CA PRO A 310 2.40 25.59 -4.66
C PRO A 310 1.06 24.92 -5.00
N GLU A 311 1.06 24.07 -6.04
CA GLU A 311 -0.12 23.35 -6.53
C GLU A 311 -0.31 21.99 -5.87
N HIS A 312 0.41 21.65 -4.79
CA HIS A 312 0.38 20.30 -4.20
C HIS A 312 -1.04 19.89 -3.76
N PHE A 313 -1.75 20.77 -3.07
CA PHE A 313 -3.13 20.51 -2.66
C PHE A 313 -4.08 20.38 -3.85
N GLN A 314 -3.91 21.19 -4.89
CA GLN A 314 -4.69 21.08 -6.11
C GLN A 314 -4.46 19.72 -6.78
N ARG A 315 -3.20 19.27 -6.88
CA ARG A 315 -2.88 17.94 -7.44
C ARG A 315 -3.53 16.81 -6.63
N MET A 316 -3.47 16.88 -5.30
CA MET A 316 -4.12 15.90 -4.42
C MET A 316 -5.64 15.89 -4.65
N GLU A 317 -6.30 17.07 -4.66
CA GLU A 317 -7.76 17.14 -4.90
C GLU A 317 -8.13 16.62 -6.28
N SER A 318 -7.37 16.91 -7.32
CA SER A 318 -7.61 16.41 -8.68
C SER A 318 -7.50 14.90 -8.78
N VAL A 319 -6.52 14.29 -8.11
CA VAL A 319 -6.35 12.84 -8.01
C VAL A 319 -7.53 12.20 -7.27
N VAL A 320 -7.89 12.70 -6.09
CA VAL A 320 -8.98 12.17 -5.27
C VAL A 320 -10.33 12.29 -6.00
N ARG A 321 -10.58 13.44 -6.63
CA ARG A 321 -11.78 13.67 -7.45
C ARG A 321 -11.85 12.68 -8.61
N SER A 322 -10.77 12.51 -9.38
CA SER A 322 -10.73 11.58 -10.50
C SER A 322 -11.02 10.15 -10.07
N LEU A 323 -10.44 9.68 -8.95
CA LEU A 323 -10.71 8.37 -8.38
C LEU A 323 -12.19 8.20 -8.02
N THR A 324 -12.77 9.20 -7.34
CA THR A 324 -14.18 9.19 -6.92
C THR A 324 -15.13 9.20 -8.14
N ASP A 325 -14.85 10.03 -9.15
CA ASP A 325 -15.65 10.14 -10.37
C ASP A 325 -15.66 8.84 -11.19
N HIS A 326 -14.57 8.02 -11.07
CA HIS A 326 -14.48 6.69 -11.69
C HIS A 326 -14.98 5.55 -10.78
N GLY A 327 -15.64 5.89 -9.68
CA GLY A 327 -16.30 4.95 -8.78
C GLY A 327 -15.37 4.20 -7.83
N TYR A 328 -14.14 4.70 -7.60
CA TYR A 328 -13.25 4.16 -6.58
C TYR A 328 -13.60 4.72 -5.20
N GLU A 329 -13.79 3.83 -4.24
CA GLU A 329 -14.01 4.17 -2.83
C GLU A 329 -12.68 4.28 -2.09
N SER A 330 -12.53 5.31 -1.26
CA SER A 330 -11.37 5.46 -0.37
C SER A 330 -11.48 4.52 0.81
N VAL A 331 -10.46 3.65 1.01
CA VAL A 331 -10.48 2.63 2.05
C VAL A 331 -9.11 2.50 2.74
N TYR A 332 -9.11 1.98 3.96
CA TYR A 332 -7.90 1.40 4.53
C TYR A 332 -7.73 -0.03 4.00
N PHE A 333 -6.49 -0.44 3.69
CA PHE A 333 -6.24 -1.78 3.15
C PHE A 333 -6.70 -2.90 4.10
N THR A 334 -6.66 -2.67 5.43
CA THR A 334 -7.16 -3.60 6.45
C THR A 334 -8.67 -3.83 6.39
N GLU A 335 -9.42 -2.94 5.71
CA GLU A 335 -10.88 -3.05 5.58
C GLU A 335 -11.32 -3.94 4.42
N THR A 336 -10.43 -4.28 3.49
CA THR A 336 -10.85 -4.82 2.20
C THR A 336 -10.02 -5.97 1.66
N LEU A 337 -8.71 -5.90 1.65
CA LEU A 337 -7.88 -6.93 1.05
C LEU A 337 -7.64 -8.12 2.00
N LEU A 338 -7.81 -9.33 1.48
CA LEU A 338 -7.55 -10.60 2.19
C LEU A 338 -8.41 -10.80 3.45
N LYS A 339 -9.67 -10.37 3.42
CA LYS A 339 -10.67 -10.65 4.45
C LYS A 339 -11.37 -11.98 4.23
#